data_4c894f4ee7959c86934c246698c6c26d
#
_entry.id   4c894f4ee7959c86934c246698c6c26d
#
_cell.length_a   1.000
_cell.length_b   1.000
_cell.length_c   1.000
_cell.angle_alpha   90.00
_cell.angle_beta   90.00
_cell.angle_gamma   90.00
#
_symmetry.space_group_name_H-M   'P 1'
#
loop_
_entity.id
_entity.type
_entity.pdbx_description
1 polymer ?
#
loop_
_entity_poly.entity_id
_entity_poly.type
_entity_poly.pdbx_seq_one_letter_code
_entity_poly.pdbx_strand_id
1 'polypeptide(L)'
;MITLEDFLENAQVEGICDEYRDRVVNCGSKKQLMDMALSAKGADYLCDAIAKDWGVSPSEISKRFAPYINGKYTLDNGKYTSAMYCQYNGSIECKTTLLTLIECNIEVEVPKYHICEIFACGKCNISVKGEGQVLVVTYGNPNDVVLQCDMDMRCKRLRKKERDGD
;
A
#
# COMPACT_ATOMS: atom_id res chain seq x y z
N MET A 1 11.33 -14.31 -13.60
CA MET A 1 9.98 -14.20 -13.01
C MET A 1 10.08 -14.79 -11.63
N ILE A 2 9.89 -14.01 -10.59
CA ILE A 2 9.95 -14.50 -9.22
C ILE A 2 8.70 -15.32 -8.96
N THR A 3 8.90 -16.51 -8.46
CA THR A 3 7.81 -17.42 -8.11
C THR A 3 7.22 -17.04 -6.75
N LEU A 4 6.05 -17.59 -6.43
CA LEU A 4 5.49 -17.46 -5.08
C LEU A 4 6.44 -18.05 -4.02
N GLU A 5 7.17 -19.10 -4.37
CA GLU A 5 8.17 -19.73 -3.49
C GLU A 5 9.32 -18.78 -3.20
N ASP A 6 9.90 -18.13 -4.23
CA ASP A 6 10.95 -17.14 -4.05
C ASP A 6 10.49 -15.98 -3.14
N PHE A 7 9.25 -15.50 -3.35
CA PHE A 7 8.67 -14.46 -2.52
C PHE A 7 8.54 -14.91 -1.05
N LEU A 8 8.05 -16.13 -0.83
CA LEU A 8 7.87 -16.67 0.52
C LEU A 8 9.20 -16.93 1.22
N GLU A 9 10.22 -17.39 0.50
CA GLU A 9 11.57 -17.54 1.04
C GLU A 9 12.14 -16.19 1.46
N ASN A 10 12.06 -15.18 0.63
CA ASN A 10 12.52 -13.83 0.95
C ASN A 10 11.76 -13.24 2.15
N ALA A 11 10.45 -13.37 2.17
CA ALA A 11 9.61 -12.91 3.28
C ALA A 11 9.91 -13.67 4.59
N GLN A 12 10.28 -14.95 4.53
CA GLN A 12 10.64 -15.73 5.68
C GLN A 12 11.98 -15.29 6.29
N VAL A 13 12.97 -14.96 5.47
CA VAL A 13 14.25 -14.38 5.92
C VAL A 13 14.01 -13.08 6.69
N GLU A 14 13.04 -12.28 6.28
CA GLU A 14 12.71 -11.00 6.89
C GLU A 14 11.65 -11.08 8.01
N GLY A 15 11.26 -12.29 8.40
CA GLY A 15 10.43 -12.52 9.57
C GLY A 15 8.94 -12.41 9.37
N ILE A 16 8.42 -12.80 8.20
CA ILE A 16 6.97 -12.98 8.03
C ILE A 16 6.48 -14.01 9.04
N CYS A 17 5.37 -13.75 9.73
CA CYS A 17 4.83 -14.71 10.66
C CYS A 17 4.23 -15.92 9.91
N ASP A 18 4.37 -17.10 10.51
CA ASP A 18 3.92 -18.37 9.92
C ASP A 18 2.42 -18.34 9.56
N GLU A 19 1.59 -17.74 10.39
CA GLU A 19 0.17 -17.60 10.13
C GLU A 19 -0.11 -16.85 8.82
N TYR A 20 0.61 -15.77 8.55
CA TYR A 20 0.41 -14.98 7.34
C TYR A 20 0.94 -15.72 6.11
N ARG A 21 2.08 -16.39 6.25
CA ARG A 21 2.64 -17.28 5.23
C ARG A 21 1.63 -18.36 4.84
N ASP A 22 1.06 -19.04 5.81
CA ASP A 22 0.10 -20.11 5.58
C ASP A 22 -1.16 -19.60 4.87
N ARG A 23 -1.62 -18.40 5.20
CA ARG A 23 -2.74 -17.75 4.50
C ARG A 23 -2.41 -17.47 3.03
N VAL A 24 -1.21 -16.98 2.74
CA VAL A 24 -0.78 -16.71 1.35
C VAL A 24 -0.69 -18.00 0.55
N VAL A 25 -0.09 -19.04 1.10
CA VAL A 25 0.05 -20.36 0.45
C VAL A 25 -1.32 -20.98 0.17
N ASN A 26 -2.28 -20.80 1.07
CA ASN A 26 -3.62 -21.39 0.95
C ASN A 26 -4.63 -20.51 0.21
N CYS A 27 -4.20 -19.39 -0.39
CA CYS A 27 -5.08 -18.57 -1.22
C CYS A 27 -5.58 -19.35 -2.43
N GLY A 28 -6.88 -19.58 -2.51
CA GLY A 28 -7.53 -20.32 -3.61
C GLY A 28 -7.84 -19.49 -4.84
N SER A 29 -7.66 -18.17 -4.81
CA SER A 29 -7.97 -17.27 -5.92
C SER A 29 -7.19 -15.97 -5.87
N LYS A 30 -7.08 -15.30 -7.03
CA LYS A 30 -6.51 -13.94 -7.11
C LYS A 30 -7.26 -12.94 -6.24
N LYS A 31 -8.58 -13.09 -6.12
CA LYS A 31 -9.40 -12.23 -5.26
C LYS A 31 -9.00 -12.36 -3.79
N GLN A 32 -8.87 -13.59 -3.29
CA GLN A 32 -8.43 -13.83 -1.92
C GLN A 32 -7.04 -13.27 -1.64
N LEU A 33 -6.11 -13.40 -2.58
CA LEU A 33 -4.78 -12.83 -2.47
C LEU A 33 -4.84 -11.29 -2.41
N MET A 34 -5.68 -10.66 -3.22
CA MET A 34 -5.88 -9.21 -3.18
C MET A 34 -6.58 -8.74 -1.91
N ASP A 35 -7.57 -9.47 -1.43
CA ASP A 35 -8.22 -9.17 -0.14
C ASP A 35 -7.20 -9.17 1.01
N MET A 36 -6.24 -10.09 0.98
CA MET A 36 -5.14 -10.11 1.94
C MET A 36 -4.20 -8.92 1.75
N ALA A 37 -3.79 -8.61 0.53
CA ALA A 37 -2.91 -7.49 0.22
C ALA A 37 -3.54 -6.13 0.55
N LEU A 38 -4.86 -6.02 0.52
CA LEU A 38 -5.62 -4.82 0.88
C LEU A 38 -5.85 -4.68 2.39
N SER A 39 -5.67 -5.74 3.18
CA SER A 39 -5.70 -5.63 4.64
C SER A 39 -4.53 -4.77 5.14
N ALA A 40 -4.69 -4.12 6.30
CA ALA A 40 -3.64 -3.26 6.84
C ALA A 40 -2.30 -3.98 6.99
N LYS A 41 -2.31 -5.19 7.51
CA LYS A 41 -1.11 -6.02 7.67
C LYS A 41 -0.54 -6.47 6.33
N GLY A 42 -1.39 -6.87 5.39
CA GLY A 42 -0.96 -7.28 4.06
C GLY A 42 -0.38 -6.15 3.23
N ALA A 43 -0.99 -4.97 3.28
CA ALA A 43 -0.47 -3.77 2.63
C ALA A 43 0.90 -3.34 3.22
N ASP A 44 1.06 -3.43 4.53
CA ASP A 44 2.33 -3.17 5.20
C ASP A 44 3.43 -4.12 4.70
N TYR A 45 3.17 -5.41 4.65
CA TYR A 45 4.13 -6.39 4.11
C TYR A 45 4.42 -6.20 2.62
N LEU A 46 3.41 -5.88 1.83
CA LEU A 46 3.57 -5.64 0.40
C LEU A 46 4.47 -4.42 0.14
N CYS A 47 4.25 -3.33 0.85
CA CYS A 47 5.07 -2.13 0.74
C CYS A 47 6.52 -2.38 1.20
N ASP A 48 6.72 -3.14 2.26
CA ASP A 48 8.05 -3.56 2.70
C ASP A 48 8.75 -4.43 1.64
N ALA A 49 8.04 -5.38 1.05
CA ALA A 49 8.58 -6.27 0.02
C ALA A 49 9.03 -5.50 -1.23
N ILE A 50 8.25 -4.51 -1.64
CA ILE A 50 8.61 -3.62 -2.76
C ILE A 50 9.82 -2.76 -2.39
N ALA A 51 9.81 -2.15 -1.21
CA ALA A 51 10.87 -1.27 -0.75
C ALA A 51 12.22 -1.98 -0.55
N LYS A 52 12.20 -3.26 -0.19
CA LYS A 52 13.39 -4.09 0.05
C LYS A 52 13.79 -4.95 -1.15
N ASP A 53 13.10 -4.78 -2.27
CA ASP A 53 13.34 -5.54 -3.51
C ASP A 53 13.31 -7.07 -3.31
N TRP A 54 12.26 -7.56 -2.63
CA TRP A 54 12.04 -9.00 -2.46
C TRP A 54 11.46 -9.68 -3.70
N GLY A 55 11.55 -9.02 -4.84
CA GLY A 55 11.09 -9.54 -6.11
C GLY A 55 9.61 -9.32 -6.40
N VAL A 56 8.93 -8.54 -5.59
CA VAL A 56 7.59 -8.04 -5.93
C VAL A 56 7.75 -6.82 -6.81
N SER A 57 7.36 -6.96 -8.05
CA SER A 57 7.46 -5.88 -9.05
C SER A 57 6.14 -5.11 -9.15
N PRO A 58 6.16 -3.77 -9.05
CA PRO A 58 4.98 -2.94 -9.29
C PRO A 58 4.34 -3.18 -10.66
N SER A 59 5.14 -3.39 -11.70
CA SER A 59 4.63 -3.67 -13.04
C SER A 59 3.90 -5.01 -13.13
N GLU A 60 4.35 -6.03 -12.41
CA GLU A 60 3.64 -7.30 -12.32
C GLU A 60 2.34 -7.20 -11.54
N ILE A 61 2.31 -6.39 -10.46
CA ILE A 61 1.08 -6.10 -9.72
C ILE A 61 0.06 -5.44 -10.65
N SER A 62 0.45 -4.37 -11.35
CA SER A 62 -0.41 -3.66 -12.30
C SER A 62 -0.99 -4.57 -13.37
N LYS A 63 -0.18 -5.47 -13.89
CA LYS A 63 -0.56 -6.38 -14.97
C LYS A 63 -1.46 -7.51 -14.51
N ARG A 64 -1.11 -8.16 -13.39
CA ARG A 64 -1.81 -9.37 -12.93
C ARG A 64 -3.08 -9.08 -12.17
N PHE A 65 -3.13 -7.95 -11.48
CA PHE A 65 -4.23 -7.59 -10.59
C PHE A 65 -5.03 -6.38 -11.06
N ALA A 66 -4.88 -5.99 -12.33
CA ALA A 66 -5.57 -4.83 -12.91
C ALA A 66 -7.07 -4.73 -12.58
N PRO A 67 -7.87 -5.80 -12.52
CA PRO A 67 -9.28 -5.73 -12.14
C PRO A 67 -9.54 -5.31 -10.71
N TYR A 68 -8.55 -5.41 -9.83
CA TYR A 68 -8.67 -5.20 -8.38
C TYR A 68 -7.98 -3.92 -7.88
N ILE A 69 -7.32 -3.18 -8.76
CA ILE A 69 -6.54 -1.99 -8.43
C ILE A 69 -6.96 -0.80 -9.31
N ASN A 70 -6.34 0.37 -9.03
CA ASN A 70 -6.54 1.60 -9.77
C ASN A 70 -8.00 2.09 -9.80
N GLY A 71 -8.62 2.10 -8.64
CA GLY A 71 -9.75 2.97 -8.39
C GLY A 71 -11.11 2.32 -8.20
N LYS A 72 -11.27 1.05 -8.40
CA LYS A 72 -12.61 0.44 -8.30
C LYS A 72 -12.73 -0.66 -7.26
N TYR A 73 -11.67 -1.34 -6.94
CA TYR A 73 -11.71 -2.40 -5.96
C TYR A 73 -11.49 -1.87 -4.55
N THR A 74 -12.36 -2.23 -3.65
CA THR A 74 -12.31 -1.83 -2.25
C THR A 74 -12.64 -3.03 -1.38
N LEU A 75 -11.83 -3.24 -0.35
CA LEU A 75 -12.13 -4.19 0.72
C LEU A 75 -12.84 -3.46 1.84
N ASP A 76 -14.00 -3.96 2.22
CA ASP A 76 -14.72 -3.56 3.43
C ASP A 76 -14.82 -4.76 4.37
N ASN A 77 -14.21 -4.65 5.55
CA ASN A 77 -14.24 -5.68 6.58
C ASN A 77 -15.08 -5.27 7.80
N GLY A 78 -15.91 -4.25 7.65
CA GLY A 78 -16.77 -3.69 8.69
C GLY A 78 -16.08 -2.78 9.70
N LYS A 79 -14.75 -2.66 9.66
CA LYS A 79 -13.95 -1.79 10.52
C LYS A 79 -13.25 -0.67 9.75
N TYR A 80 -12.77 -0.97 8.57
CA TYR A 80 -12.14 -0.02 7.66
C TYR A 80 -12.35 -0.45 6.22
N THR A 81 -12.19 0.51 5.32
CA THR A 81 -12.21 0.28 3.88
C THR A 81 -10.81 0.51 3.33
N SER A 82 -10.45 -0.21 2.27
CA SER A 82 -9.10 -0.17 1.70
C SER A 82 -9.16 -0.16 0.17
N ALA A 83 -8.26 0.59 -0.44
CA ALA A 83 -8.04 0.58 -1.88
C ALA A 83 -6.54 0.60 -2.19
N MET A 84 -6.18 0.15 -3.37
CA MET A 84 -4.80 0.13 -3.85
C MET A 84 -4.72 0.78 -5.24
N TYR A 85 -3.72 1.62 -5.40
CA TYR A 85 -3.33 2.18 -6.69
C TYR A 85 -1.88 1.82 -6.97
N CYS A 86 -1.61 1.35 -8.17
CA CYS A 86 -0.27 0.95 -8.59
C CYS A 86 0.01 1.53 -9.97
N GLN A 87 1.14 2.25 -10.08
CA GLN A 87 1.55 2.94 -11.31
C GLN A 87 0.42 3.82 -11.90
N TYR A 88 -0.27 4.51 -11.02
CA TYR A 88 -1.42 5.35 -11.37
C TYR A 88 -1.00 6.82 -11.47
N ASN A 89 -1.52 7.49 -12.50
CA ASN A 89 -1.36 8.93 -12.69
C ASN A 89 -2.74 9.57 -12.81
N GLY A 90 -3.08 10.44 -11.88
CA GLY A 90 -4.38 11.13 -11.90
C GLY A 90 -4.80 11.68 -10.55
N SER A 91 -6.10 11.85 -10.39
CA SER A 91 -6.72 12.40 -9.18
C SER A 91 -7.81 11.46 -8.67
N ILE A 92 -7.90 11.35 -7.35
CA ILE A 92 -8.93 10.56 -6.68
C ILE A 92 -9.53 11.33 -5.51
N GLU A 93 -10.77 11.00 -5.17
CA GLU A 93 -11.36 11.32 -3.87
C GLU A 93 -11.16 10.12 -2.93
N CYS A 94 -10.52 10.33 -1.79
CA CYS A 94 -10.28 9.27 -0.82
C CYS A 94 -11.59 8.91 -0.10
N LYS A 95 -12.12 7.72 -0.38
CA LYS A 95 -13.32 7.16 0.25
C LYS A 95 -13.01 6.01 1.20
N THR A 96 -11.74 5.71 1.38
CA THR A 96 -11.28 4.59 2.18
C THR A 96 -10.50 5.06 3.40
N THR A 97 -10.42 4.21 4.43
CA THR A 97 -9.64 4.48 5.63
C THR A 97 -8.17 4.09 5.46
N LEU A 98 -7.88 3.17 4.55
CA LEU A 98 -6.53 2.79 4.14
C LEU A 98 -6.40 2.94 2.62
N LEU A 99 -5.33 3.58 2.19
CA LEU A 99 -4.97 3.75 0.80
C LEU A 99 -3.53 3.32 0.59
N THR A 100 -3.30 2.36 -0.29
CA THR A 100 -1.96 1.90 -0.65
C THR A 100 -1.57 2.47 -2.02
N LEU A 101 -0.46 3.19 -2.08
CA LEU A 101 0.05 3.82 -3.27
C LEU A 101 1.43 3.24 -3.63
N ILE A 102 1.52 2.66 -4.81
CA ILE A 102 2.73 2.01 -5.33
C ILE A 102 3.14 2.70 -6.63
N GLU A 103 4.27 3.40 -6.62
CA GLU A 103 4.77 4.13 -7.79
C GLU A 103 3.72 5.04 -8.46
N CYS A 104 3.01 5.85 -7.67
CA CYS A 104 1.95 6.72 -8.14
C CYS A 104 2.38 8.18 -8.28
N ASN A 105 1.83 8.85 -9.29
CA ASN A 105 1.78 10.30 -9.39
C ASN A 105 0.32 10.73 -9.24
N ILE A 106 -0.08 11.16 -8.05
CA ILE A 106 -1.49 11.20 -7.67
C ILE A 106 -1.84 12.42 -6.83
N GLU A 107 -2.99 12.99 -7.12
CA GLU A 107 -3.66 13.95 -6.26
C GLU A 107 -4.78 13.24 -5.49
N VAL A 108 -4.77 13.38 -4.17
CA VAL A 108 -5.74 12.75 -3.27
C VAL A 108 -6.53 13.83 -2.56
N GLU A 109 -7.83 13.90 -2.82
CA GLU A 109 -8.75 14.74 -2.06
C GLU A 109 -9.31 13.96 -0.88
N VAL A 110 -9.12 14.50 0.33
CA VAL A 110 -9.63 13.88 1.57
C VAL A 110 -10.75 14.76 2.12
N PRO A 111 -12.00 14.29 2.06
CA PRO A 111 -13.16 15.05 2.49
C PRO A 111 -13.12 15.43 3.96
N LYS A 112 -13.82 16.50 4.30
CA LYS A 112 -14.01 16.93 5.68
C LYS A 112 -14.54 15.77 6.55
N TYR A 113 -13.99 15.62 7.76
CA TYR A 113 -14.27 14.56 8.71
C TYR A 113 -13.80 13.15 8.30
N HIS A 114 -13.19 13.01 7.14
CA HIS A 114 -12.58 11.74 6.75
C HIS A 114 -11.15 11.62 7.29
N ILE A 115 -10.80 10.43 7.74
CA ILE A 115 -9.45 10.08 8.22
C ILE A 115 -8.93 8.95 7.34
N CYS A 116 -7.77 9.17 6.72
CA CYS A 116 -7.14 8.20 5.85
C CYS A 116 -5.70 7.93 6.28
N GLU A 117 -5.33 6.66 6.30
CA GLU A 117 -3.94 6.23 6.37
C GLU A 117 -3.47 5.88 4.96
N ILE A 118 -2.34 6.45 4.54
CA ILE A 118 -1.75 6.21 3.22
C ILE A 118 -0.43 5.49 3.41
N PHE A 119 -0.31 4.30 2.80
CA PHE A 119 0.96 3.61 2.66
C PHE A 119 1.53 3.89 1.29
N ALA A 120 2.75 4.42 1.23
CA ALA A 120 3.40 4.80 -0.01
C ALA A 120 4.76 4.14 -0.17
N CYS A 121 4.98 3.45 -1.28
CA CYS A 121 6.23 2.79 -1.61
C CYS A 121 6.61 2.95 -3.09
N GLY A 122 7.91 2.81 -3.36
CA GLY A 122 8.47 3.13 -4.65
C GLY A 122 8.48 4.66 -4.90
N LYS A 123 8.69 5.06 -6.14
CA LYS A 123 8.72 6.48 -6.51
C LYS A 123 7.31 7.03 -6.61
N CYS A 124 6.88 7.72 -5.57
CA CYS A 124 5.57 8.38 -5.50
C CYS A 124 5.70 9.89 -5.47
N ASN A 125 4.83 10.58 -6.20
CA ASN A 125 4.58 12.01 -6.07
C ASN A 125 3.11 12.18 -5.65
N ILE A 126 2.88 12.59 -4.41
CA ILE A 126 1.56 12.62 -3.79
C ILE A 126 1.23 14.06 -3.39
N SER A 127 0.13 14.56 -3.91
CA SER A 127 -0.46 15.84 -3.49
C SER A 127 -1.76 15.55 -2.75
N VAL A 128 -1.85 15.94 -1.49
CA VAL A 128 -3.04 15.73 -0.65
C VAL A 128 -3.71 17.06 -0.41
N LYS A 129 -5.02 17.13 -0.69
CA LYS A 129 -5.84 18.31 -0.48
C LYS A 129 -7.14 17.98 0.22
N GLY A 130 -7.85 19.01 0.66
CA GLY A 130 -9.13 18.89 1.33
C GLY A 130 -9.07 19.23 2.81
N GLU A 131 -10.14 18.90 3.54
CA GLU A 131 -10.31 19.27 4.94
C GLU A 131 -10.21 18.07 5.90
N GLY A 132 -9.91 16.89 5.39
CA GLY A 132 -9.76 15.67 6.20
C GLY A 132 -8.42 15.58 6.92
N GLN A 133 -8.15 14.40 7.48
CA GLN A 133 -6.90 14.10 8.18
C GLN A 133 -6.19 12.93 7.53
N VAL A 134 -4.89 13.01 7.42
CA VAL A 134 -4.07 12.00 6.75
C VAL A 134 -2.85 11.64 7.58
N LEU A 135 -2.60 10.35 7.68
CA LEU A 135 -1.33 9.80 8.11
C LEU A 135 -0.66 9.11 6.92
N VAL A 136 0.50 9.58 6.51
CA VAL A 136 1.27 8.98 5.42
C VAL A 136 2.44 8.20 5.98
N VAL A 137 2.47 6.90 5.72
CA VAL A 137 3.59 6.01 6.07
C VAL A 137 4.39 5.73 4.81
N THR A 138 5.65 6.11 4.80
CA THR A 138 6.54 5.91 3.65
C THR A 138 7.50 4.75 3.88
N TYR A 139 7.73 3.96 2.85
CA TYR A 139 8.57 2.76 2.85
C TYR A 139 9.80 2.99 1.96
N GLY A 140 10.91 2.40 2.35
CA GLY A 140 12.15 2.47 1.59
C GLY A 140 12.88 3.81 1.72
N ASN A 141 13.49 4.26 0.62
CA ASN A 141 14.24 5.51 0.62
C ASN A 141 13.29 6.70 0.81
N PRO A 142 13.51 7.57 1.82
CA PRO A 142 12.64 8.70 2.08
C PRO A 142 12.56 9.72 0.94
N ASN A 143 13.55 9.74 0.04
CA ASN A 143 13.55 10.63 -1.13
C ASN A 143 12.69 10.10 -2.29
N ASP A 144 12.26 8.86 -2.26
CA ASP A 144 11.41 8.29 -3.30
C ASP A 144 9.96 8.77 -3.21
N VAL A 145 9.53 9.21 -2.03
CA VAL A 145 8.17 9.72 -1.83
C VAL A 145 8.20 11.23 -1.61
N VAL A 146 7.69 11.97 -2.59
CA VAL A 146 7.46 13.41 -2.51
C VAL A 146 6.01 13.64 -2.09
N LEU A 147 5.82 14.33 -0.96
CA LEU A 147 4.53 14.60 -0.38
C LEU A 147 4.31 16.11 -0.25
N GLN A 148 3.19 16.58 -0.79
CA GLN A 148 2.69 17.93 -0.61
C GLN A 148 1.29 17.87 -0.01
N CYS A 149 1.04 18.69 1.01
CA CYS A 149 -0.26 18.79 1.67
C CYS A 149 -0.72 20.25 1.72
N ASP A 150 -2.04 20.46 1.66
CA ASP A 150 -2.63 21.77 1.90
C ASP A 150 -2.28 22.28 3.31
N MET A 151 -2.05 23.59 3.46
CA MET A 151 -1.57 24.23 4.70
C MET A 151 -2.53 24.05 5.89
N ASP A 152 -3.83 24.00 5.62
CA ASP A 152 -4.87 23.87 6.65
C ASP A 152 -5.20 22.42 6.99
N MET A 153 -4.56 21.48 6.35
CA MET A 153 -4.83 20.06 6.48
C MET A 153 -3.98 19.44 7.59
N ARG A 154 -4.59 18.56 8.39
CA ARG A 154 -3.84 17.73 9.34
C ARG A 154 -3.20 16.56 8.59
N CYS A 155 -1.91 16.72 8.28
CA CYS A 155 -1.12 15.72 7.58
C CYS A 155 0.11 15.37 8.43
N LYS A 156 0.28 14.09 8.73
CA LYS A 156 1.45 13.57 9.43
C LYS A 156 2.16 12.58 8.53
N ARG A 157 3.46 12.75 8.39
CA ARG A 157 4.33 11.81 7.69
C ARG A 157 5.15 10.99 8.68
N LEU A 158 5.10 9.67 8.55
CA LEU A 158 5.95 8.73 9.27
C LEU A 158 6.75 7.92 8.25
N ARG A 159 7.99 7.64 8.61
CA ARG A 159 8.80 6.66 7.89
C ARG A 159 8.63 5.31 8.56
N LYS A 160 8.40 4.26 7.77
CA LYS A 160 8.45 2.90 8.29
C LYS A 160 9.86 2.63 8.79
N LYS A 161 10.02 2.39 10.08
CA LYS A 161 11.29 1.97 10.66
C LYS A 161 11.58 0.54 10.21
N GLU A 162 12.82 0.29 9.79
CA GLU A 162 13.31 -1.07 9.70
C GLU A 162 13.13 -1.70 11.10
N ARG A 163 12.62 -2.91 11.14
CA ARG A 163 12.65 -3.67 12.38
C ARG A 163 14.14 -3.85 12.67
N ASP A 164 14.59 -3.32 13.80
CA ASP A 164 15.92 -3.63 14.30
C ASP A 164 15.99 -5.16 14.36
N GLY A 165 16.89 -5.72 13.54
CA GLY A 165 17.09 -7.15 13.52
C GLY A 165 17.60 -7.58 14.89
N ASP A 166 16.82 -8.42 15.55
CA ASP A 166 17.31 -9.15 16.72
C ASP A 166 18.38 -10.16 16.30
#